data_17a65fc50f13a11e597467a066ec1c9f
#
_entry.id   17a65fc50f13a11e597467a066ec1c9f
#
_cell.length_a   1.000
_cell.length_b   1.000
_cell.length_c   1.000
_cell.angle_alpha   90.00
_cell.angle_beta   90.00
_cell.angle_gamma   90.00
#
_symmetry.space_group_name_H-M   'P 1'
#
loop_
_entity.id
_entity.type
_entity.pdbx_description
1 polymer ?
#
loop_
_entity_poly.entity_id
_entity_poly.type
_entity_poly.pdbx_seq_one_letter_code
_entity_poly.pdbx_strand_id
1 'polypeptide(L)'
;FSSRDTLFTNLGVFENFKPTIKTRYNNPILYLGNIQPELQFDVINKVDNPYLIAADSMNLWIDLFPQDVIELIKKVNIFLLNDEEAMQLTGMTNLEKIADQFLSYGPEMVIIKKGGSGSLLAFENKKVNISVVPNTPVLDPTGAGDSFAGGFLGYISKFGLDNPINAVVHGTVTASYTVSGFGLEKLCTIENDDFNNKIKEIKIS
;
A
#
# COMPACT_ATOMS: atom_id res chain seq x y z
N PHE A 1 -9.10 19.45 -0.94
CA PHE A 1 -8.58 18.70 0.22
C PHE A 1 -7.37 19.45 0.73
N SER A 2 -7.33 19.83 2.00
CA SER A 2 -6.13 20.42 2.62
C SER A 2 -5.04 19.35 2.64
N SER A 3 -3.85 19.66 2.12
CA SER A 3 -2.66 18.86 2.29
C SER A 3 -2.44 18.61 3.79
N ARG A 4 -2.12 17.37 4.15
CA ARG A 4 -1.83 17.00 5.53
C ARG A 4 -0.35 17.27 5.77
N ASP A 5 -0.01 18.39 6.40
CA ASP A 5 1.37 18.68 6.76
C ASP A 5 1.73 17.96 8.05
N THR A 6 2.68 17.03 7.97
CA THR A 6 3.25 16.38 9.15
C THR A 6 4.29 17.29 9.78
N LEU A 7 3.95 17.95 10.88
CA LEU A 7 4.87 18.87 11.57
C LEU A 7 5.93 18.12 12.41
N PHE A 8 5.60 16.95 12.93
CA PHE A 8 6.46 16.18 13.80
C PHE A 8 6.02 14.71 13.84
N THR A 9 6.98 13.79 13.80
CA THR A 9 6.74 12.35 14.00
C THR A 9 7.52 11.87 15.22
N ASN A 10 6.81 11.29 16.21
CA ASN A 10 7.40 10.65 17.36
C ASN A 10 7.09 9.16 17.33
N LEU A 11 8.12 8.32 17.36
CA LEU A 11 7.97 6.87 17.31
C LEU A 11 7.38 6.30 18.61
N GLY A 12 7.50 7.03 19.72
CA GLY A 12 6.95 6.60 21.01
C GLY A 12 7.43 5.19 21.40
N VAL A 13 6.48 4.30 21.66
CA VAL A 13 6.80 2.90 22.05
C VAL A 13 7.46 2.08 20.93
N PHE A 14 7.38 2.53 19.68
CA PHE A 14 8.00 1.86 18.54
C PHE A 14 9.49 2.17 18.38
N GLU A 15 10.05 3.14 19.10
CA GLU A 15 11.47 3.51 18.99
C GLU A 15 12.41 2.33 19.28
N ASN A 16 12.04 1.47 20.21
CA ASN A 16 12.81 0.28 20.60
C ASN A 16 12.12 -1.03 20.18
N PHE A 17 11.11 -0.97 19.31
CA PHE A 17 10.38 -2.15 18.87
C PHE A 17 11.26 -3.03 17.97
N LYS A 18 11.23 -4.35 18.22
CA LYS A 18 11.87 -5.35 17.37
C LYS A 18 10.87 -6.43 17.00
N PRO A 19 10.61 -6.65 15.71
CA PRO A 19 9.70 -7.70 15.26
C PRO A 19 10.16 -9.08 15.69
N THR A 20 9.24 -9.90 16.19
CA THR A 20 9.49 -11.28 16.55
C THR A 20 8.55 -12.21 15.80
N ILE A 21 9.10 -13.09 14.97
CA ILE A 21 8.33 -14.10 14.26
C ILE A 21 8.30 -15.37 15.11
N LYS A 22 7.15 -15.67 15.71
CA LYS A 22 6.98 -16.83 16.60
C LYS A 22 6.43 -18.07 15.89
N THR A 23 5.78 -17.91 14.76
CA THR A 23 5.08 -18.97 14.04
C THR A 23 5.67 -19.10 12.65
N ARG A 24 5.92 -20.36 12.23
CA ARG A 24 6.27 -20.66 10.84
C ARG A 24 4.99 -20.83 10.05
N TYR A 25 4.86 -20.09 8.98
CA TYR A 25 3.77 -20.20 8.03
C TYR A 25 4.29 -20.89 6.77
N ASN A 26 3.43 -21.66 6.10
CA ASN A 26 3.79 -22.27 4.83
C ASN A 26 3.38 -21.33 3.70
N ASN A 27 4.35 -20.86 2.89
CA ASN A 27 4.16 -19.92 1.78
C ASN A 27 3.31 -18.69 2.15
N PRO A 28 3.66 -17.89 3.18
CA PRO A 28 2.84 -16.76 3.58
C PRO A 28 2.92 -15.63 2.55
N ILE A 29 1.87 -14.83 2.47
CA ILE A 29 1.96 -13.46 1.97
C ILE A 29 2.51 -12.61 3.11
N LEU A 30 3.66 -11.99 2.87
CA LEU A 30 4.31 -11.11 3.83
C LEU A 30 3.99 -9.65 3.47
N TYR A 31 3.34 -8.94 4.39
CA TYR A 31 3.16 -7.50 4.27
C TYR A 31 4.03 -6.77 5.29
N LEU A 32 4.87 -5.91 4.76
CA LEU A 32 5.76 -5.04 5.53
C LEU A 32 5.17 -3.64 5.54
N GLY A 33 4.34 -3.39 6.54
CA GLY A 33 3.73 -2.08 6.76
C GLY A 33 4.77 -1.02 7.14
N ASN A 34 4.29 0.19 7.34
CA ASN A 34 5.13 1.34 7.66
C ASN A 34 5.89 1.19 8.97
N ILE A 35 7.18 0.88 8.88
CA ILE A 35 8.16 0.86 9.98
C ILE A 35 9.55 1.12 9.39
N GLN A 36 10.54 1.36 10.24
CA GLN A 36 11.94 1.57 9.80
C GLN A 36 12.42 0.45 8.87
N PRO A 37 13.06 0.76 7.73
CA PRO A 37 13.48 -0.23 6.73
C PRO A 37 14.35 -1.36 7.29
N GLU A 38 15.27 -1.07 8.23
CA GLU A 38 16.09 -2.09 8.90
C GLU A 38 15.22 -3.19 9.54
N LEU A 39 14.09 -2.82 10.16
CA LEU A 39 13.18 -3.78 10.77
C LEU A 39 12.38 -4.56 9.73
N GLN A 40 12.05 -3.95 8.59
CA GLN A 40 11.44 -4.65 7.47
C GLN A 40 12.39 -5.70 6.89
N PHE A 41 13.68 -5.38 6.72
CA PHE A 41 14.72 -6.34 6.33
C PHE A 41 14.87 -7.48 7.35
N ASP A 42 14.86 -7.17 8.64
CA ASP A 42 14.94 -8.18 9.70
C ASP A 42 13.78 -9.19 9.59
N VAL A 43 12.57 -8.73 9.27
CA VAL A 43 11.41 -9.60 9.04
C VAL A 43 11.58 -10.44 7.77
N ILE A 44 12.00 -9.85 6.65
CA ILE A 44 12.26 -10.59 5.40
C ILE A 44 13.23 -11.75 5.67
N ASN A 45 14.29 -11.50 6.43
CA ASN A 45 15.31 -12.50 6.73
C ASN A 45 14.84 -13.62 7.68
N LYS A 46 13.74 -13.40 8.40
CA LYS A 46 13.19 -14.35 9.39
C LYS A 46 12.02 -15.18 8.87
N VAL A 47 11.43 -14.81 7.73
CA VAL A 47 10.31 -15.52 7.14
C VAL A 47 10.80 -16.47 6.05
N ASP A 48 10.61 -17.77 6.24
CA ASP A 48 11.02 -18.79 5.29
C ASP A 48 10.06 -18.83 4.09
N ASN A 49 10.59 -18.72 2.86
CA ASN A 49 9.89 -18.94 1.60
C ASN A 49 8.51 -18.24 1.50
N PRO A 50 8.43 -16.91 1.64
CA PRO A 50 7.17 -16.21 1.42
C PRO A 50 6.71 -16.39 -0.04
N TYR A 51 5.41 -16.63 -0.23
CA TYR A 51 4.79 -16.66 -1.56
C TYR A 51 4.87 -15.30 -2.25
N LEU A 52 4.70 -14.25 -1.47
CA LEU A 52 4.68 -12.88 -1.92
C LEU A 52 5.17 -11.96 -0.81
N ILE A 53 5.99 -10.99 -1.16
CA ILE A 53 6.38 -9.89 -0.26
C ILE A 53 5.84 -8.58 -0.82
N ALA A 54 5.01 -7.90 -0.05
CA ALA A 54 4.56 -6.55 -0.33
C ALA A 54 5.07 -5.60 0.76
N ALA A 55 5.47 -4.40 0.38
CA ALA A 55 5.91 -3.39 1.34
C ALA A 55 5.28 -2.02 1.07
N ASP A 56 5.09 -1.27 2.14
CA ASP A 56 4.76 0.15 2.14
C ASP A 56 5.86 0.93 2.90
N SER A 57 5.92 2.23 2.71
CA SER A 57 6.85 3.12 3.40
C SER A 57 6.13 4.39 3.83
N MET A 58 6.86 5.39 4.32
CA MET A 58 6.35 6.74 4.57
C MET A 58 7.47 7.77 4.40
N ASN A 59 7.05 9.03 4.28
CA ASN A 59 7.93 10.19 4.10
C ASN A 59 9.09 10.25 5.11
N LEU A 60 8.86 9.92 6.40
CA LEU A 60 9.91 9.92 7.42
C LEU A 60 11.07 9.01 7.04
N TRP A 61 10.80 7.79 6.58
CA TRP A 61 11.85 6.85 6.23
C TRP A 61 12.53 7.20 4.91
N ILE A 62 11.80 7.82 3.99
CA ILE A 62 12.34 8.35 2.75
C ILE A 62 13.30 9.51 3.04
N ASP A 63 12.99 10.36 4.02
CA ASP A 63 13.89 11.45 4.44
C ASP A 63 15.15 10.94 5.14
N LEU A 64 14.97 10.02 6.10
CA LEU A 64 16.07 9.56 6.95
C LEU A 64 16.94 8.49 6.30
N PHE A 65 16.33 7.58 5.53
CA PHE A 65 16.97 6.37 5.00
C PHE A 65 16.59 6.10 3.53
N PRO A 66 16.74 7.07 2.61
CA PRO A 66 16.28 6.91 1.22
C PRO A 66 16.92 5.72 0.49
N GLN A 67 18.20 5.43 0.78
CA GLN A 67 18.89 4.30 0.16
C GLN A 67 18.35 2.95 0.68
N ASP A 68 18.03 2.86 1.95
CA ASP A 68 17.44 1.64 2.53
C ASP A 68 16.03 1.39 1.97
N VAL A 69 15.24 2.44 1.73
CA VAL A 69 13.94 2.31 1.04
C VAL A 69 14.14 1.79 -0.39
N ILE A 70 15.13 2.28 -1.13
CA ILE A 70 15.46 1.77 -2.48
C ILE A 70 15.90 0.30 -2.40
N GLU A 71 16.73 -0.09 -1.43
CA GLU A 71 17.12 -1.48 -1.24
C GLU A 71 15.92 -2.37 -0.83
N LEU A 72 14.96 -1.84 -0.07
CA LEU A 72 13.72 -2.54 0.25
C LEU A 72 12.90 -2.81 -1.03
N ILE A 73 12.77 -1.81 -1.90
CA ILE A 73 12.06 -1.96 -3.19
C ILE A 73 12.64 -3.15 -3.98
N LYS A 74 13.96 -3.33 -3.99
CA LYS A 74 14.63 -4.45 -4.69
C LYS A 74 14.35 -5.83 -4.09
N LYS A 75 13.79 -5.91 -2.89
CA LYS A 75 13.56 -7.16 -2.15
C LYS A 75 12.11 -7.61 -2.12
N VAL A 76 11.20 -6.83 -2.67
CA VAL A 76 9.76 -7.10 -2.61
C VAL A 76 9.17 -7.38 -4.00
N ASN A 77 8.07 -8.13 -4.05
CA ASN A 77 7.32 -8.36 -5.28
C ASN A 77 6.38 -7.20 -5.59
N ILE A 78 5.84 -6.55 -4.55
CA ILE A 78 4.89 -5.45 -4.69
C ILE A 78 5.32 -4.29 -3.80
N PHE A 79 5.40 -3.10 -4.37
CA PHE A 79 5.70 -1.89 -3.60
C PHE A 79 4.52 -0.91 -3.67
N LEU A 80 4.07 -0.47 -2.50
CA LEU A 80 2.99 0.49 -2.33
C LEU A 80 3.57 1.79 -1.74
N LEU A 81 3.09 2.93 -2.22
CA LEU A 81 3.42 4.25 -1.67
C LEU A 81 2.38 5.27 -2.13
N ASN A 82 2.40 6.48 -1.57
CA ASN A 82 1.61 7.57 -2.10
C ASN A 82 2.40 8.38 -3.14
N ASP A 83 1.73 9.29 -3.84
CA ASP A 83 2.32 10.12 -4.90
C ASP A 83 3.36 11.12 -4.36
N GLU A 84 3.14 11.69 -3.18
CA GLU A 84 4.10 12.59 -2.54
C GLU A 84 5.39 11.83 -2.16
N GLU A 85 5.28 10.66 -1.58
CA GLU A 85 6.39 9.76 -1.27
C GLU A 85 7.16 9.34 -2.52
N ALA A 86 6.43 9.02 -3.60
CA ALA A 86 7.01 8.65 -4.88
C ALA A 86 7.83 9.80 -5.48
N MET A 87 7.30 11.01 -5.47
CA MET A 87 7.99 12.21 -5.92
C MET A 87 9.18 12.56 -5.04
N GLN A 88 9.04 12.43 -3.71
CA GLN A 88 10.09 12.70 -2.74
C GLN A 88 11.30 11.76 -2.94
N LEU A 89 11.05 10.45 -3.08
CA LEU A 89 12.11 9.44 -3.21
C LEU A 89 12.89 9.58 -4.53
N THR A 90 12.24 10.05 -5.59
CA THR A 90 12.83 10.09 -6.93
C THR A 90 13.22 11.48 -7.42
N GLY A 91 12.67 12.54 -6.83
CA GLY A 91 12.80 13.91 -7.31
C GLY A 91 12.02 14.18 -8.62
N MET A 92 11.25 13.23 -9.12
CA MET A 92 10.45 13.35 -10.34
C MET A 92 8.99 13.68 -10.02
N THR A 93 8.28 14.24 -11.00
CA THR A 93 6.85 14.58 -10.88
C THR A 93 5.95 13.71 -11.75
N ASN A 94 6.50 12.99 -12.74
CA ASN A 94 5.73 12.12 -13.60
C ASN A 94 5.59 10.72 -12.97
N LEU A 95 4.41 10.41 -12.44
CA LEU A 95 4.15 9.16 -11.72
C LEU A 95 4.33 7.90 -12.57
N GLU A 96 4.06 7.96 -13.88
CA GLU A 96 4.28 6.82 -14.76
C GLU A 96 5.78 6.50 -14.91
N LYS A 97 6.61 7.54 -15.06
CA LYS A 97 8.07 7.38 -15.11
C LYS A 97 8.64 6.91 -13.77
N ILE A 98 8.09 7.38 -12.67
CA ILE A 98 8.44 6.91 -11.33
C ILE A 98 8.11 5.42 -11.19
N ALA A 99 6.92 5.02 -11.61
CA ALA A 99 6.52 3.62 -11.58
C ALA A 99 7.44 2.73 -12.45
N ASP A 100 7.84 3.19 -13.65
CA ASP A 100 8.81 2.49 -14.49
C ASP A 100 10.18 2.34 -13.80
N GLN A 101 10.64 3.39 -13.15
CA GLN A 101 11.89 3.34 -12.38
C GLN A 101 11.80 2.31 -11.24
N PHE A 102 10.72 2.31 -10.47
CA PHE A 102 10.57 1.35 -9.38
C PHE A 102 10.43 -0.09 -9.88
N LEU A 103 9.69 -0.33 -10.97
CA LEU A 103 9.64 -1.65 -11.60
C LEU A 103 11.03 -2.12 -12.06
N SER A 104 11.87 -1.19 -12.54
CA SER A 104 13.24 -1.53 -12.96
C SER A 104 14.15 -1.98 -11.81
N TYR A 105 13.78 -1.72 -10.56
CA TYR A 105 14.50 -2.18 -9.37
C TYR A 105 14.20 -3.63 -8.99
N GLY A 106 13.07 -4.20 -9.47
CA GLY A 106 12.76 -5.61 -9.23
C GLY A 106 11.33 -5.98 -8.93
N PRO A 107 10.47 -5.11 -8.35
CA PRO A 107 9.08 -5.45 -8.10
C PRO A 107 8.33 -5.86 -9.39
N GLU A 108 7.40 -6.78 -9.25
CA GLU A 108 6.47 -7.16 -10.32
C GLU A 108 5.32 -6.17 -10.45
N MET A 109 5.01 -5.45 -9.36
CA MET A 109 3.94 -4.44 -9.28
C MET A 109 4.37 -3.25 -8.45
N VAL A 110 3.97 -2.07 -8.91
CA VAL A 110 4.05 -0.81 -8.17
C VAL A 110 2.68 -0.17 -8.11
N ILE A 111 2.24 0.24 -6.92
CA ILE A 111 0.97 0.91 -6.70
C ILE A 111 1.25 2.28 -6.11
N ILE A 112 0.93 3.34 -6.87
CA ILE A 112 1.04 4.72 -6.40
C ILE A 112 -0.36 5.23 -6.05
N LYS A 113 -0.61 5.40 -4.75
CA LYS A 113 -1.88 5.92 -4.20
C LYS A 113 -1.90 7.44 -4.36
N LYS A 114 -2.98 8.01 -4.93
CA LYS A 114 -3.12 9.45 -5.24
C LYS A 114 -4.27 10.10 -4.45
N GLY A 115 -4.53 9.61 -3.25
CA GLY A 115 -5.62 10.09 -2.41
C GLY A 115 -6.96 10.11 -3.15
N GLY A 116 -7.65 11.24 -3.16
CA GLY A 116 -8.94 11.41 -3.84
C GLY A 116 -8.90 11.26 -5.37
N SER A 117 -7.70 11.20 -5.97
CA SER A 117 -7.51 10.96 -7.40
C SER A 117 -7.35 9.47 -7.76
N GLY A 118 -7.51 8.58 -6.79
CA GLY A 118 -7.42 7.13 -7.00
C GLY A 118 -6.00 6.59 -6.91
N SER A 119 -5.62 5.68 -7.78
CA SER A 119 -4.30 5.06 -7.80
C SER A 119 -3.82 4.78 -9.21
N LEU A 120 -2.51 4.67 -9.36
CA LEU A 120 -1.82 4.17 -10.54
C LEU A 120 -1.26 2.78 -10.19
N LEU A 121 -1.69 1.76 -10.91
CA LEU A 121 -1.11 0.42 -10.89
C LEU A 121 -0.19 0.25 -12.10
N ALA A 122 1.06 -0.12 -11.86
CA ALA A 122 2.03 -0.46 -12.90
C ALA A 122 2.51 -1.90 -12.75
N PHE A 123 2.40 -2.70 -13.81
CA PHE A 123 2.80 -4.11 -13.88
C PHE A 123 2.91 -4.57 -15.34
N GLU A 124 3.75 -5.52 -15.67
CA GLU A 124 3.85 -6.13 -17.01
C GLU A 124 3.90 -5.11 -18.18
N ASN A 125 4.62 -4.00 -18.03
CA ASN A 125 4.64 -2.88 -18.98
C ASN A 125 3.28 -2.18 -19.19
N LYS A 126 2.30 -2.41 -18.32
CA LYS A 126 0.99 -1.75 -18.32
C LYS A 126 0.93 -0.71 -17.21
N LYS A 127 0.19 0.33 -17.45
CA LYS A 127 -0.16 1.37 -16.47
C LYS A 127 -1.66 1.57 -16.50
N VAL A 128 -2.29 1.40 -15.36
CA VAL A 128 -3.75 1.45 -15.22
C VAL A 128 -4.11 2.43 -14.11
N ASN A 129 -4.92 3.42 -14.44
CA ASN A 129 -5.48 4.31 -13.43
C ASN A 129 -6.80 3.73 -12.92
N ILE A 130 -6.94 3.71 -11.60
CA ILE A 130 -8.12 3.20 -10.91
C ILE A 130 -8.68 4.35 -10.07
N SER A 131 -9.95 4.73 -10.30
CA SER A 131 -10.58 5.83 -9.57
C SER A 131 -10.87 5.44 -8.12
N VAL A 132 -11.19 6.43 -7.29
CA VAL A 132 -11.82 6.18 -5.97
C VAL A 132 -13.28 5.75 -6.15
N VAL A 133 -13.89 5.23 -5.08
CA VAL A 133 -15.34 5.09 -4.99
C VAL A 133 -15.94 6.50 -4.97
N PRO A 134 -16.83 6.85 -5.91
CA PRO A 134 -17.39 8.19 -6.00
C PRO A 134 -18.23 8.53 -4.77
N ASN A 135 -18.36 9.81 -4.47
CA ASN A 135 -19.18 10.34 -3.38
C ASN A 135 -18.87 9.78 -1.98
N THR A 136 -17.70 9.17 -1.80
CA THR A 136 -17.25 8.71 -0.47
C THR A 136 -17.02 9.91 0.44
N PRO A 137 -17.73 10.05 1.59
CA PRO A 137 -17.43 11.08 2.57
C PRO A 137 -16.07 10.79 3.20
N VAL A 138 -15.23 11.80 3.35
CA VAL A 138 -13.93 11.67 4.03
C VAL A 138 -14.03 12.35 5.38
N LEU A 139 -14.14 11.55 6.44
CA LEU A 139 -14.17 11.98 7.83
C LEU A 139 -12.76 11.91 8.44
N ASP A 140 -12.09 10.78 8.32
CA ASP A 140 -10.72 10.57 8.79
C ASP A 140 -9.93 9.70 7.80
N PRO A 141 -8.86 10.21 7.17
CA PRO A 141 -8.03 9.45 6.25
C PRO A 141 -7.03 8.52 6.95
N THR A 142 -6.98 8.51 8.29
CA THR A 142 -6.04 7.68 9.06
C THR A 142 -6.30 6.20 8.80
N GLY A 143 -5.26 5.44 8.45
CA GLY A 143 -5.36 4.01 8.16
C GLY A 143 -5.90 3.66 6.76
N ALA A 144 -6.16 4.66 5.90
CA ALA A 144 -6.61 4.40 4.53
C ALA A 144 -5.60 3.56 3.72
N GLY A 145 -4.30 3.85 3.86
CA GLY A 145 -3.22 3.09 3.23
C GLY A 145 -3.17 1.64 3.72
N ASP A 146 -3.24 1.43 5.03
CA ASP A 146 -3.22 0.09 5.64
C ASP A 146 -4.45 -0.73 5.22
N SER A 147 -5.62 -0.11 5.21
CA SER A 147 -6.86 -0.74 4.78
C SER A 147 -6.87 -1.06 3.29
N PHE A 148 -6.31 -0.17 2.47
CA PHE A 148 -6.08 -0.45 1.05
C PHE A 148 -5.19 -1.68 0.88
N ALA A 149 -4.05 -1.73 1.56
CA ALA A 149 -3.15 -2.88 1.50
C ALA A 149 -3.84 -4.17 1.99
N GLY A 150 -4.62 -4.08 3.08
CA GLY A 150 -5.40 -5.19 3.60
C GLY A 150 -6.42 -5.74 2.61
N GLY A 151 -7.21 -4.87 1.96
CA GLY A 151 -8.18 -5.25 0.92
C GLY A 151 -7.52 -5.82 -0.34
N PHE A 152 -6.44 -5.20 -0.78
CA PHE A 152 -5.63 -5.63 -1.92
C PHE A 152 -5.03 -7.02 -1.70
N LEU A 153 -4.31 -7.22 -0.60
CA LEU A 153 -3.66 -8.50 -0.28
C LEU A 153 -4.67 -9.58 0.12
N GLY A 154 -5.79 -9.20 0.74
CA GLY A 154 -6.90 -10.09 1.01
C GLY A 154 -7.50 -10.69 -0.26
N TYR A 155 -7.64 -9.88 -1.32
CA TYR A 155 -8.03 -10.38 -2.65
C TYR A 155 -7.01 -11.37 -3.19
N ILE A 156 -5.72 -11.00 -3.19
CA ILE A 156 -4.64 -11.87 -3.69
C ILE A 156 -4.58 -13.18 -2.91
N SER A 157 -4.73 -13.14 -1.60
CA SER A 157 -4.73 -14.34 -0.76
C SER A 157 -5.84 -15.33 -1.13
N LYS A 158 -6.97 -14.83 -1.63
CA LYS A 158 -8.14 -15.65 -1.97
C LYS A 158 -8.15 -16.08 -3.44
N PHE A 159 -7.72 -15.21 -4.35
CA PHE A 159 -7.91 -15.38 -5.79
C PHE A 159 -6.60 -15.45 -6.60
N GLY A 160 -5.44 -15.28 -5.95
CA GLY A 160 -4.15 -15.24 -6.62
C GLY A 160 -3.84 -13.89 -7.29
N LEU A 161 -2.77 -13.88 -8.08
CA LEU A 161 -2.21 -12.69 -8.75
C LEU A 161 -2.75 -12.47 -10.17
N ASP A 162 -3.59 -13.36 -10.70
CA ASP A 162 -4.02 -13.34 -12.11
C ASP A 162 -4.79 -12.07 -12.49
N ASN A 163 -5.38 -11.38 -11.51
CA ASN A 163 -6.13 -10.16 -11.76
C ASN A 163 -5.74 -9.03 -10.78
N PRO A 164 -4.57 -8.40 -10.97
CA PRO A 164 -4.08 -7.34 -10.08
C PRO A 164 -4.96 -6.09 -10.09
N ILE A 165 -5.67 -5.81 -11.19
CA ILE A 165 -6.61 -4.69 -11.27
C ILE A 165 -7.75 -4.89 -10.25
N ASN A 166 -8.36 -6.08 -10.21
CA ASN A 166 -9.40 -6.37 -9.23
C ASN A 166 -8.87 -6.33 -7.79
N ALA A 167 -7.64 -6.74 -7.56
CA ALA A 167 -7.03 -6.62 -6.23
C ALA A 167 -6.94 -5.15 -5.80
N VAL A 168 -6.49 -4.24 -6.68
CA VAL A 168 -6.44 -2.79 -6.41
C VAL A 168 -7.84 -2.22 -6.20
N VAL A 169 -8.84 -2.65 -6.98
CA VAL A 169 -10.25 -2.26 -6.80
C VAL A 169 -10.73 -2.65 -5.39
N HIS A 170 -10.44 -3.88 -4.93
CA HIS A 170 -10.81 -4.31 -3.57
C HIS A 170 -10.11 -3.48 -2.49
N GLY A 171 -8.83 -3.17 -2.66
CA GLY A 171 -8.11 -2.25 -1.79
C GLY A 171 -8.76 -0.86 -1.74
N THR A 172 -9.13 -0.32 -2.91
CA THR A 172 -9.78 1.00 -3.02
C THR A 172 -11.14 1.02 -2.32
N VAL A 173 -11.98 -0.01 -2.51
CA VAL A 173 -13.27 -0.11 -1.82
C VAL A 173 -13.07 -0.24 -0.31
N THR A 174 -12.14 -1.07 0.14
CA THR A 174 -11.84 -1.22 1.58
C THR A 174 -11.41 0.11 2.20
N ALA A 175 -10.50 0.84 1.54
CA ALA A 175 -10.07 2.16 1.98
C ALA A 175 -11.23 3.18 2.04
N SER A 176 -12.23 3.07 1.13
CA SER A 176 -13.39 3.97 1.12
C SER A 176 -14.24 3.85 2.40
N TYR A 177 -14.34 2.66 2.97
CA TYR A 177 -15.00 2.47 4.26
C TYR A 177 -14.18 3.10 5.40
N THR A 178 -12.87 2.89 5.41
CA THR A 178 -11.99 3.47 6.43
C THR A 178 -12.11 4.97 6.50
N VAL A 179 -12.00 5.67 5.37
CA VAL A 179 -12.04 7.14 5.36
C VAL A 179 -13.43 7.71 5.68
N SER A 180 -14.50 6.91 5.61
CA SER A 180 -15.87 7.35 5.87
C SER A 180 -16.32 7.22 7.33
N GLY A 181 -15.43 6.86 8.25
CA GLY A 181 -15.69 6.76 9.69
C GLY A 181 -14.42 6.99 10.50
N PHE A 182 -14.49 6.77 11.80
CA PHE A 182 -13.32 6.81 12.67
C PHE A 182 -12.84 5.39 12.99
N GLY A 183 -11.51 5.18 12.91
CA GLY A 183 -10.90 3.90 13.22
C GLY A 183 -11.47 2.75 12.37
N LEU A 184 -11.99 1.69 13.03
CA LEU A 184 -12.51 0.49 12.38
C LEU A 184 -14.04 0.46 12.26
N GLU A 185 -14.75 1.50 12.68
CA GLU A 185 -16.22 1.50 12.78
C GLU A 185 -16.90 1.06 11.48
N LYS A 186 -16.52 1.65 10.36
CA LYS A 186 -17.12 1.33 9.05
C LYS A 186 -16.64 0.00 8.48
N LEU A 187 -15.38 -0.35 8.72
CA LEU A 187 -14.83 -1.64 8.28
C LEU A 187 -15.55 -2.83 8.94
N CYS A 188 -15.93 -2.70 10.20
CA CYS A 188 -16.66 -3.76 10.94
C CYS A 188 -18.12 -3.92 10.47
N THR A 189 -18.65 -3.00 9.68
CA THR A 189 -20.06 -3.01 9.21
C THR A 189 -20.20 -3.24 7.70
N ILE A 190 -19.14 -3.73 7.04
CA ILE A 190 -19.17 -4.01 5.60
C ILE A 190 -20.15 -5.15 5.32
N GLU A 191 -21.11 -4.88 4.43
CA GLU A 191 -22.00 -5.88 3.85
C GLU A 191 -21.56 -6.23 2.43
N ASN A 192 -21.65 -7.51 2.06
CA ASN A 192 -21.17 -7.99 0.75
C ASN A 192 -21.86 -7.29 -0.42
N ASP A 193 -23.14 -7.02 -0.34
CA ASP A 193 -23.88 -6.37 -1.44
C ASP A 193 -23.45 -4.91 -1.62
N ASP A 194 -23.25 -4.16 -0.53
CA ASP A 194 -22.75 -2.79 -0.60
C ASP A 194 -21.33 -2.75 -1.15
N PHE A 195 -20.46 -3.64 -0.68
CA PHE A 195 -19.10 -3.79 -1.17
C PHE A 195 -19.07 -4.07 -2.68
N ASN A 196 -19.87 -5.03 -3.16
CA ASN A 196 -19.95 -5.37 -4.58
C ASN A 196 -20.55 -4.24 -5.44
N ASN A 197 -21.44 -3.44 -4.91
CA ASN A 197 -21.98 -2.28 -5.60
C ASN A 197 -20.91 -1.19 -5.76
N LYS A 198 -20.13 -0.91 -4.72
CA LYS A 198 -19.00 0.05 -4.80
C LYS A 198 -17.92 -0.38 -5.80
N ILE A 199 -17.64 -1.69 -5.93
CA ILE A 199 -16.73 -2.21 -6.97
C ILE A 199 -17.18 -1.77 -8.37
N LYS A 200 -18.49 -1.85 -8.67
CA LYS A 200 -19.04 -1.49 -9.99
C LYS A 200 -18.95 -0.01 -10.32
N GLU A 201 -18.81 0.85 -9.32
CA GLU A 201 -18.72 2.30 -9.50
C GLU A 201 -17.30 2.78 -9.84
N ILE A 202 -16.28 1.94 -9.62
CA ILE A 202 -14.89 2.27 -9.89
C ILE A 202 -14.61 2.28 -11.39
N LYS A 203 -13.99 3.36 -11.86
CA LYS A 203 -13.55 3.52 -13.25
C LYS A 203 -12.10 3.09 -13.41
N ILE A 204 -11.83 2.38 -14.48
CA ILE A 204 -10.51 1.87 -14.86
C ILE A 204 -10.16 2.47 -16.22
N SER A 205 -8.97 3.07 -16.35
CA SER A 205 -8.50 3.74 -17.57
C SER A 205 -6.98 3.57 -17.78
#